data_9d7a78c69f33c5e11dedd6fcd8b7ea27
#
_entry.id   9d7a78c69f33c5e11dedd6fcd8b7ea27
#
_cell.length_a   1.000
_cell.length_b   1.000
_cell.length_c   1.000
_cell.angle_alpha   90.00
_cell.angle_beta   90.00
_cell.angle_gamma   90.00
#
_symmetry.space_group_name_H-M   'P 1'
#
loop_
_entity.id
_entity.type
_entity.pdbx_description
1 polymer ?
#
loop_
_entity_poly.entity_id
_entity_poly.type
_entity_poly.pdbx_seq_one_letter_code
_entity_poly.pdbx_strand_id
1 'polypeptide(L)'
;MFIMNTVEEKSHCFSEKIERIFGIERAEPMIGIINPSLDPFYNQALEEYLFQNRTEQDIFLLWRNTPAVIVGCYQNISQEVNLCRLKERGIPVVRRSSGGGTVYHDLGNVNYSLMKKRNKILEYDDFLLPVIDALRRLGIKAEKNRCSDIAIGGKKISGSAQKATGERVLHHGTLLYTSDLSLLDEITTKNKSVHIQSKASPSAICKVCNISESWEGLGKEGCPFTELPPIESFMEALMASMGAKPEALALTEAEKAEVERICREKYHSWEWTYGKTPHFSFEKEGIFQGEKIRFSYQVRKGRIEDFTIQSPYFSEEEVRALFQGQPFSLELFEEKFSDLAERLKPQDSKEVREVLIGLAL
;
A
#
# COMPACT_ATOMS: atom_id res chain seq x y z
N MET A 1 4.74 52.79 5.75
CA MET A 1 3.87 51.62 5.82
C MET A 1 2.64 51.70 4.90
N PHE A 2 2.55 52.69 4.02
CA PHE A 2 1.41 52.86 3.06
C PHE A 2 1.78 52.67 1.58
N ILE A 3 3.03 52.38 1.24
CA ILE A 3 3.49 52.27 -0.16
C ILE A 3 3.63 50.81 -0.64
N MET A 4 3.73 49.82 0.24
CA MET A 4 3.85 48.41 -0.15
C MET A 4 2.52 47.79 -0.61
N ASN A 5 1.38 48.18 -0.03
CA ASN A 5 0.07 47.62 -0.41
C ASN A 5 -0.38 48.02 -1.84
N THR A 6 0.05 49.15 -2.36
CA THR A 6 -0.36 49.64 -3.71
C THR A 6 0.39 48.96 -4.88
N VAL A 7 1.54 48.35 -4.66
CA VAL A 7 2.27 47.62 -5.70
C VAL A 7 1.75 46.18 -5.87
N GLU A 8 1.42 45.52 -4.77
CA GLU A 8 0.81 44.20 -4.79
C GLU A 8 -0.60 44.22 -5.37
N GLU A 9 -1.45 45.16 -4.96
CA GLU A 9 -2.80 45.34 -5.53
C GLU A 9 -2.77 45.65 -7.03
N LYS A 10 -1.84 46.48 -7.50
CA LYS A 10 -1.69 46.81 -8.94
C LYS A 10 -1.14 45.64 -9.74
N SER A 11 -0.25 44.82 -9.17
CA SER A 11 0.27 43.61 -9.79
C SER A 11 -0.82 42.54 -9.91
N HIS A 12 -1.69 42.42 -8.89
CA HIS A 12 -2.80 41.49 -8.91
C HIS A 12 -3.87 41.87 -9.95
N CYS A 13 -4.25 43.14 -10.00
CA CYS A 13 -5.19 43.68 -11.00
C CYS A 13 -4.67 43.62 -12.46
N PHE A 14 -3.37 43.74 -12.66
CA PHE A 14 -2.75 43.61 -14.00
C PHE A 14 -2.69 42.14 -14.44
N SER A 15 -2.42 41.22 -13.53
CA SER A 15 -2.47 39.77 -13.77
C SER A 15 -3.88 39.31 -14.16
N GLU A 16 -4.91 39.72 -13.40
CA GLU A 16 -6.32 39.38 -13.69
C GLU A 16 -6.80 39.93 -15.05
N LYS A 17 -6.28 41.07 -15.45
CA LYS A 17 -6.64 41.68 -16.74
C LYS A 17 -6.02 40.94 -17.94
N ILE A 18 -4.79 40.44 -17.78
CA ILE A 18 -4.11 39.60 -18.79
C ILE A 18 -4.79 38.27 -18.92
N GLU A 19 -5.17 37.64 -17.80
CA GLU A 19 -5.88 36.36 -17.76
C GLU A 19 -7.24 36.45 -18.45
N ARG A 20 -8.01 37.52 -18.26
CA ARG A 20 -9.26 37.77 -18.97
C ARG A 20 -9.10 37.98 -20.47
N ILE A 21 -8.00 38.60 -20.89
CA ILE A 21 -7.73 38.90 -22.32
C ILE A 21 -7.31 37.64 -23.08
N PHE A 22 -6.58 36.71 -22.42
CA PHE A 22 -6.01 35.51 -23.04
C PHE A 22 -6.76 34.22 -22.71
N GLY A 23 -7.86 34.29 -21.92
CA GLY A 23 -8.65 33.11 -21.56
C GLY A 23 -7.84 32.07 -20.75
N ILE A 24 -6.80 32.52 -20.03
CA ILE A 24 -6.00 31.66 -19.17
C ILE A 24 -6.81 31.44 -17.88
N GLU A 25 -7.57 30.34 -17.82
CA GLU A 25 -8.15 29.90 -16.54
C GLU A 25 -6.99 29.59 -15.59
N ARG A 26 -6.95 30.29 -14.46
CA ARG A 26 -6.06 29.87 -13.35
C ARG A 26 -6.45 28.47 -12.97
N ALA A 27 -5.52 27.53 -13.10
CA ALA A 27 -5.68 26.25 -12.46
C ALA A 27 -5.95 26.52 -10.97
N GLU A 28 -7.08 26.05 -10.45
CA GLU A 28 -7.36 26.15 -9.03
C GLU A 28 -6.19 25.56 -8.22
N PRO A 29 -5.80 26.20 -7.11
CA PRO A 29 -4.66 25.70 -6.34
C PRO A 29 -4.99 24.29 -5.82
N MET A 30 -4.00 23.40 -5.93
CA MET A 30 -4.10 22.04 -5.38
C MET A 30 -4.38 22.08 -3.88
N ILE A 31 -5.41 21.37 -3.43
CA ILE A 31 -5.75 21.25 -2.00
C ILE A 31 -4.78 20.28 -1.33
N GLY A 32 -4.27 20.68 -0.17
CA GLY A 32 -3.42 19.85 0.67
C GLY A 32 -4.17 19.34 1.89
N ILE A 33 -4.25 18.03 2.07
CA ILE A 33 -4.95 17.37 3.20
C ILE A 33 -3.96 16.47 3.95
N ILE A 34 -3.88 16.63 5.27
CA ILE A 34 -3.22 15.66 6.15
C ILE A 34 -4.32 14.90 6.88
N ASN A 35 -4.42 13.60 6.57
CA ASN A 35 -5.41 12.74 7.22
C ASN A 35 -4.84 12.19 8.54
N PRO A 36 -5.51 12.42 9.69
CA PRO A 36 -5.04 11.96 10.99
C PRO A 36 -5.31 10.47 11.27
N SER A 37 -6.18 9.82 10.47
CA SER A 37 -6.49 8.40 10.66
C SER A 37 -5.26 7.53 10.40
N LEU A 38 -5.08 6.53 11.27
CA LEU A 38 -4.02 5.51 11.17
C LEU A 38 -4.56 4.13 10.76
N ASP A 39 -5.86 4.00 10.54
CA ASP A 39 -6.49 2.75 10.12
C ASP A 39 -6.25 2.50 8.62
N PRO A 40 -5.52 1.43 8.25
CA PRO A 40 -5.17 1.15 6.86
C PRO A 40 -6.39 0.86 5.96
N PHE A 41 -7.47 0.30 6.52
CA PHE A 41 -8.70 0.02 5.76
C PHE A 41 -9.48 1.31 5.50
N TYR A 42 -9.67 2.12 6.54
CA TYR A 42 -10.33 3.42 6.43
C TYR A 42 -9.58 4.34 5.48
N ASN A 43 -8.25 4.39 5.57
CA ASN A 43 -7.43 5.27 4.74
C ASN A 43 -7.50 4.90 3.25
N GLN A 44 -7.59 3.62 2.91
CA GLN A 44 -7.85 3.19 1.53
C GLN A 44 -9.26 3.56 1.06
N ALA A 45 -10.25 3.47 1.94
CA ALA A 45 -11.62 3.87 1.64
C ALA A 45 -11.74 5.37 1.43
N LEU A 46 -11.08 6.17 2.29
CA LEU A 46 -11.04 7.62 2.19
C LEU A 46 -10.35 8.08 0.89
N GLU A 47 -9.19 7.49 0.56
CA GLU A 47 -8.49 7.79 -0.69
C GLU A 47 -9.40 7.52 -1.90
N GLU A 48 -10.08 6.37 -1.92
CA GLU A 48 -11.00 6.02 -3.00
C GLU A 48 -12.19 6.98 -3.05
N TYR A 49 -12.76 7.32 -1.91
CA TYR A 49 -13.87 8.27 -1.82
C TYR A 49 -13.50 9.64 -2.38
N LEU A 50 -12.37 10.21 -1.93
CA LEU A 50 -11.88 11.49 -2.41
C LEU A 50 -11.58 11.47 -3.92
N PHE A 51 -10.96 10.40 -4.40
CA PHE A 51 -10.66 10.22 -5.82
C PHE A 51 -11.92 10.19 -6.70
N GLN A 52 -13.00 9.58 -6.22
CA GLN A 52 -14.25 9.43 -6.98
C GLN A 52 -15.19 10.63 -6.86
N ASN A 53 -15.24 11.31 -5.71
CA ASN A 53 -16.27 12.28 -5.38
C ASN A 53 -15.77 13.73 -5.32
N ARG A 54 -14.50 13.98 -4.99
CA ARG A 54 -13.92 15.34 -4.95
C ARG A 54 -13.23 15.64 -6.28
N THR A 55 -14.02 15.81 -7.36
CA THR A 55 -13.50 15.88 -8.74
C THR A 55 -13.14 17.29 -9.20
N GLU A 56 -13.58 18.34 -8.49
CA GLU A 56 -13.43 19.71 -8.94
C GLU A 56 -11.99 20.23 -8.84
N GLN A 57 -11.23 19.76 -7.86
CA GLN A 57 -9.90 20.24 -7.55
C GLN A 57 -8.86 19.12 -7.56
N ASP A 58 -7.62 19.48 -7.82
CA ASP A 58 -6.48 18.61 -7.60
C ASP A 58 -6.22 18.49 -6.10
N ILE A 59 -5.90 17.28 -5.61
CA ILE A 59 -5.71 16.99 -4.19
C ILE A 59 -4.32 16.39 -3.97
N PHE A 60 -3.61 16.91 -2.98
CA PHE A 60 -2.44 16.29 -2.38
C PHE A 60 -2.78 15.83 -0.96
N LEU A 61 -2.91 14.51 -0.77
CA LEU A 61 -3.26 13.89 0.49
C LEU A 61 -2.02 13.24 1.10
N LEU A 62 -1.74 13.53 2.38
CA LEU A 62 -0.73 12.84 3.18
C LEU A 62 -1.40 12.05 4.30
N TRP A 63 -0.92 10.84 4.54
CA TRP A 63 -1.49 9.93 5.52
C TRP A 63 -0.49 8.86 5.97
N ARG A 64 -0.78 8.23 7.12
CA ARG A 64 0.02 7.13 7.68
C ARG A 64 -0.87 5.97 8.10
N ASN A 65 -0.28 4.81 8.28
CA ASN A 65 -0.97 3.63 8.79
C ASN A 65 -0.26 3.07 10.02
N THR A 66 -1.02 2.43 10.91
CA THR A 66 -0.49 1.36 11.74
C THR A 66 0.10 0.25 10.86
N PRO A 67 0.95 -0.64 11.41
CA PRO A 67 1.54 -1.73 10.65
C PRO A 67 0.53 -2.48 9.79
N ALA A 68 0.74 -2.49 8.47
CA ALA A 68 -0.11 -3.16 7.50
C ALA A 68 0.65 -3.51 6.22
N VAL A 69 0.28 -4.59 5.57
CA VAL A 69 0.73 -4.92 4.21
C VAL A 69 -0.31 -4.49 3.21
N ILE A 70 0.09 -3.68 2.24
CA ILE A 70 -0.79 -3.19 1.17
C ILE A 70 -0.43 -3.85 -0.15
N VAL A 71 -1.29 -4.74 -0.62
CA VAL A 71 -1.09 -5.47 -1.89
C VAL A 71 -1.77 -4.75 -3.05
N GLY A 72 -1.17 -4.81 -4.23
CA GLY A 72 -1.78 -4.28 -5.45
C GLY A 72 -3.02 -5.07 -5.89
N CYS A 73 -3.95 -4.42 -6.59
CA CYS A 73 -5.24 -5.02 -6.94
C CYS A 73 -5.14 -6.31 -7.79
N TYR A 74 -4.02 -6.51 -8.50
CA TYR A 74 -3.78 -7.67 -9.37
C TYR A 74 -2.75 -8.65 -8.82
N GLN A 75 -2.31 -8.47 -7.56
CA GLN A 75 -1.29 -9.33 -6.98
C GLN A 75 -1.88 -10.57 -6.31
N ASN A 76 -1.07 -11.62 -6.30
CA ASN A 76 -1.33 -12.84 -5.52
C ASN A 76 -0.71 -12.70 -4.13
N ILE A 77 -1.55 -12.64 -3.09
CA ILE A 77 -1.13 -12.46 -1.70
C ILE A 77 -0.12 -13.53 -1.29
N SER A 78 -0.38 -14.80 -1.60
CA SER A 78 0.49 -15.92 -1.21
C SER A 78 1.88 -15.88 -1.88
N GLN A 79 2.01 -15.16 -3.01
CA GLN A 79 3.31 -14.91 -3.64
C GLN A 79 4.08 -13.74 -3.02
N GLU A 80 3.37 -12.82 -2.36
CA GLU A 80 3.94 -11.57 -1.91
C GLU A 80 4.37 -11.62 -0.44
N VAL A 81 3.65 -12.36 0.40
CA VAL A 81 3.83 -12.30 1.85
C VAL A 81 3.76 -13.67 2.53
N ASN A 82 4.34 -13.75 3.70
CA ASN A 82 4.20 -14.88 4.60
C ASN A 82 2.98 -14.65 5.52
N LEU A 83 1.84 -15.28 5.20
CA LEU A 83 0.58 -15.10 5.93
C LEU A 83 0.70 -15.51 7.40
N CYS A 84 1.46 -16.57 7.72
CA CYS A 84 1.66 -17.02 9.10
C CYS A 84 2.38 -15.94 9.91
N ARG A 85 3.46 -15.36 9.36
CA ARG A 85 4.21 -14.28 10.02
C ARG A 85 3.37 -13.03 10.22
N LEU A 86 2.56 -12.65 9.23
CA LEU A 86 1.66 -11.51 9.36
C LEU A 86 0.68 -11.70 10.51
N LYS A 87 0.11 -12.89 10.64
CA LYS A 87 -0.80 -13.22 11.74
C LYS A 87 -0.12 -13.20 13.10
N GLU A 88 1.05 -13.83 13.23
CA GLU A 88 1.85 -13.82 14.46
C GLU A 88 2.15 -12.39 14.95
N ARG A 89 2.32 -11.46 14.01
CA ARG A 89 2.59 -10.04 14.27
C ARG A 89 1.33 -9.17 14.39
N GLY A 90 0.14 -9.73 14.14
CA GLY A 90 -1.11 -8.97 14.10
C GLY A 90 -1.17 -7.94 12.97
N ILE A 91 -0.46 -8.18 11.86
CA ILE A 91 -0.36 -7.26 10.72
C ILE A 91 -1.41 -7.62 9.67
N PRO A 92 -2.39 -6.74 9.40
CA PRO A 92 -3.41 -6.99 8.41
C PRO A 92 -2.89 -6.87 6.98
N VAL A 93 -3.55 -7.59 6.06
CA VAL A 93 -3.38 -7.43 4.61
C VAL A 93 -4.54 -6.61 4.07
N VAL A 94 -4.23 -5.54 3.35
CA VAL A 94 -5.22 -4.68 2.70
C VAL A 94 -4.93 -4.63 1.21
N ARG A 95 -5.93 -4.84 0.36
CA ARG A 95 -5.78 -4.73 -1.09
C ARG A 95 -6.19 -3.33 -1.53
N ARG A 96 -5.24 -2.56 -2.09
CA ARG A 96 -5.53 -1.22 -2.64
C ARG A 96 -6.22 -1.30 -4.01
N SER A 97 -6.81 -0.19 -4.43
CA SER A 97 -7.55 -0.11 -5.70
C SER A 97 -6.68 0.08 -6.94
N SER A 98 -5.39 0.40 -6.78
CA SER A 98 -4.41 0.53 -7.87
C SER A 98 -3.61 -0.76 -8.08
N GLY A 99 -2.91 -0.84 -9.21
CA GLY A 99 -1.93 -1.92 -9.48
C GLY A 99 -0.62 -1.73 -8.72
N GLY A 100 0.46 -2.30 -9.27
CA GLY A 100 1.81 -2.22 -8.70
C GLY A 100 2.10 -3.30 -7.66
N GLY A 101 3.32 -3.26 -7.07
CA GLY A 101 3.83 -4.23 -6.11
C GLY A 101 3.28 -4.06 -4.69
N THR A 102 3.55 -5.04 -3.84
CA THR A 102 3.23 -5.03 -2.42
C THR A 102 4.17 -4.08 -1.67
N VAL A 103 3.63 -3.34 -0.73
CA VAL A 103 4.37 -2.44 0.17
C VAL A 103 3.99 -2.71 1.62
N TYR A 104 4.92 -2.42 2.52
CA TYR A 104 4.69 -2.42 3.96
C TYR A 104 4.51 -0.98 4.43
N HIS A 105 3.53 -0.75 5.28
CA HIS A 105 3.30 0.50 5.97
C HIS A 105 3.44 0.32 7.47
N ASP A 106 4.00 1.32 8.12
CA ASP A 106 4.03 1.50 9.56
C ASP A 106 3.95 2.99 9.91
N LEU A 107 4.08 3.34 11.17
CA LEU A 107 4.03 4.74 11.62
C LEU A 107 5.23 5.56 11.15
N GLY A 108 6.31 4.93 10.70
CA GLY A 108 7.49 5.56 10.12
C GLY A 108 7.40 5.79 8.61
N ASN A 109 6.34 5.29 7.96
CA ASN A 109 6.09 5.50 6.54
C ASN A 109 5.04 6.60 6.33
N VAL A 110 5.34 7.57 5.47
CA VAL A 110 4.37 8.57 5.01
C VAL A 110 3.86 8.14 3.64
N ASN A 111 2.54 8.06 3.51
CA ASN A 111 1.90 7.87 2.21
C ASN A 111 1.50 9.22 1.63
N TYR A 112 1.67 9.38 0.33
CA TYR A 112 1.16 10.52 -0.41
C TYR A 112 0.23 10.07 -1.53
N SER A 113 -0.79 10.88 -1.82
CA SER A 113 -1.71 10.65 -2.93
C SER A 113 -1.92 11.97 -3.68
N LEU A 114 -1.61 11.96 -4.96
CA LEU A 114 -1.89 13.05 -5.89
C LEU A 114 -3.06 12.65 -6.77
N MET A 115 -4.15 13.40 -6.69
CA MET A 115 -5.36 13.20 -7.46
C MET A 115 -5.53 14.38 -8.40
N LYS A 116 -5.38 14.16 -9.72
CA LYS A 116 -5.42 15.24 -10.72
C LYS A 116 -6.51 15.00 -11.76
N LYS A 117 -7.12 16.07 -12.24
CA LYS A 117 -7.98 16.05 -13.42
C LYS A 117 -7.18 15.60 -14.64
N ARG A 118 -7.80 14.77 -15.50
CA ARG A 118 -7.18 14.26 -16.71
C ARG A 118 -7.64 15.05 -17.93
N ASN A 119 -7.06 16.25 -18.10
CA ASN A 119 -7.29 17.10 -19.27
C ASN A 119 -6.31 16.83 -20.43
N LYS A 120 -5.28 15.99 -20.21
CA LYS A 120 -4.26 15.56 -21.15
C LYS A 120 -3.78 14.16 -20.81
N ILE A 121 -2.90 13.58 -21.63
CA ILE A 121 -2.17 12.39 -21.24
C ILE A 121 -1.22 12.77 -20.12
N LEU A 122 -1.39 12.14 -18.94
CA LEU A 122 -0.52 12.32 -17.77
C LEU A 122 0.43 11.14 -17.69
N GLU A 123 1.71 11.43 -17.63
CA GLU A 123 2.77 10.44 -17.45
C GLU A 123 3.15 10.30 -15.96
N TYR A 124 3.90 9.27 -15.61
CA TYR A 124 4.41 9.11 -14.25
C TYR A 124 5.20 10.31 -13.76
N ASP A 125 5.95 10.93 -14.64
CA ASP A 125 6.81 12.08 -14.33
C ASP A 125 6.01 13.33 -13.94
N ASP A 126 4.79 13.51 -14.46
CA ASP A 126 3.90 14.62 -14.06
C ASP A 126 3.53 14.57 -12.56
N PHE A 127 3.70 13.42 -11.92
CA PHE A 127 3.43 13.22 -10.50
C PHE A 127 4.71 13.03 -9.68
N LEU A 128 5.67 12.29 -10.21
CA LEU A 128 6.87 11.90 -9.47
C LEU A 128 7.84 13.07 -9.31
N LEU A 129 8.06 13.87 -10.37
CA LEU A 129 8.99 14.99 -10.33
C LEU A 129 8.59 16.07 -9.33
N PRO A 130 7.32 16.49 -9.21
CA PRO A 130 6.92 17.42 -8.16
C PRO A 130 7.24 16.95 -6.74
N VAL A 131 7.07 15.64 -6.44
CA VAL A 131 7.44 15.09 -5.13
C VAL A 131 8.95 15.09 -4.93
N ILE A 132 9.72 14.71 -5.95
CA ILE A 132 11.19 14.78 -5.91
C ILE A 132 11.67 16.21 -5.65
N ASP A 133 11.10 17.18 -6.34
CA ASP A 133 11.48 18.59 -6.18
C ASP A 133 11.07 19.13 -4.80
N ALA A 134 9.92 18.72 -4.26
CA ALA A 134 9.53 19.06 -2.90
C ALA A 134 10.50 18.48 -1.86
N LEU A 135 10.90 17.22 -2.01
CA LEU A 135 11.92 16.60 -1.15
C LEU A 135 13.27 17.30 -1.24
N ARG A 136 13.69 17.74 -2.45
CA ARG A 136 14.93 18.50 -2.67
C ARG A 136 14.91 19.85 -1.98
N ARG A 137 13.76 20.57 -1.98
CA ARG A 137 13.59 21.82 -1.24
C ARG A 137 13.74 21.64 0.28
N LEU A 138 13.47 20.44 0.78
CA LEU A 138 13.72 20.06 2.18
C LEU A 138 15.18 19.63 2.43
N GLY A 139 16.07 19.70 1.44
CA GLY A 139 17.47 19.30 1.56
C GLY A 139 17.71 17.80 1.40
N ILE A 140 16.71 17.03 0.94
CA ILE A 140 16.83 15.60 0.68
C ILE A 140 17.30 15.39 -0.76
N LYS A 141 18.38 14.64 -0.97
CA LYS A 141 18.95 14.35 -2.30
C LYS A 141 18.13 13.30 -3.04
N ALA A 142 16.84 13.56 -3.20
CA ALA A 142 15.93 12.65 -3.89
C ALA A 142 16.20 12.65 -5.40
N GLU A 143 16.18 11.48 -6.01
CA GLU A 143 16.36 11.26 -7.44
C GLU A 143 15.35 10.24 -7.97
N LYS A 144 14.99 10.36 -9.25
CA LYS A 144 14.18 9.36 -9.92
C LYS A 144 15.00 8.09 -10.10
N ASN A 145 14.45 6.95 -9.68
CA ASN A 145 14.99 5.63 -9.94
C ASN A 145 13.89 4.76 -10.52
N ARG A 146 14.11 4.10 -11.65
CA ARG A 146 13.08 3.42 -12.42
C ARG A 146 11.91 4.36 -12.77
N CYS A 147 10.82 3.82 -13.35
CA CYS A 147 9.68 4.65 -13.77
C CYS A 147 8.78 5.09 -12.60
N SER A 148 8.79 4.37 -11.48
CA SER A 148 7.83 4.54 -10.37
C SER A 148 8.48 4.73 -9.00
N ASP A 149 9.82 4.83 -8.94
CA ASP A 149 10.55 4.84 -7.69
C ASP A 149 11.31 6.15 -7.48
N ILE A 150 11.36 6.61 -6.23
CA ILE A 150 12.28 7.68 -5.78
C ILE A 150 13.38 7.04 -4.94
N ALA A 151 14.61 7.50 -5.10
CA ALA A 151 15.79 6.97 -4.41
C ALA A 151 16.66 8.10 -3.83
N ILE A 152 17.54 7.73 -2.91
CA ILE A 152 18.68 8.52 -2.42
C ILE A 152 19.92 7.63 -2.60
N GLY A 153 20.89 8.09 -3.40
CA GLY A 153 22.12 7.33 -3.65
C GLY A 153 21.85 5.90 -4.16
N GLY A 154 20.87 5.76 -5.06
CA GLY A 154 20.49 4.47 -5.65
C GLY A 154 19.69 3.54 -4.74
N LYS A 155 19.43 3.89 -3.46
CA LYS A 155 18.56 3.13 -2.57
C LYS A 155 17.14 3.70 -2.60
N LYS A 156 16.14 2.85 -2.79
CA LYS A 156 14.75 3.27 -2.89
C LYS A 156 14.22 3.79 -1.55
N ILE A 157 13.60 4.97 -1.56
CA ILE A 157 12.87 5.58 -0.45
C ILE A 157 11.37 5.63 -0.69
N SER A 158 10.94 5.43 -1.95
CA SER A 158 9.54 5.52 -2.38
C SER A 158 9.26 4.55 -3.50
N GLY A 159 8.12 3.88 -3.43
CA GLY A 159 7.49 3.21 -4.56
C GLY A 159 6.13 3.81 -4.81
N SER A 160 5.73 3.94 -6.06
CA SER A 160 4.42 4.48 -6.41
C SER A 160 3.63 3.61 -7.38
N ALA A 161 2.33 3.84 -7.43
CA ALA A 161 1.39 3.22 -8.34
C ALA A 161 0.37 4.25 -8.84
N GLN A 162 -0.28 3.92 -9.95
CA GLN A 162 -1.31 4.79 -10.52
C GLN A 162 -2.61 4.02 -10.78
N LYS A 163 -3.71 4.75 -10.69
CA LYS A 163 -5.04 4.35 -11.15
C LYS A 163 -5.62 5.49 -11.97
N ALA A 164 -6.01 5.22 -13.19
CA ALA A 164 -6.63 6.21 -14.07
C ALA A 164 -8.10 5.84 -14.33
N THR A 165 -8.96 6.84 -14.35
CA THR A 165 -10.30 6.81 -14.92
C THR A 165 -10.32 7.66 -16.19
N GLY A 166 -11.49 7.78 -16.87
CA GLY A 166 -11.63 8.69 -18.02
C GLY A 166 -11.27 10.14 -17.69
N GLU A 167 -11.56 10.59 -16.48
CA GLU A 167 -11.52 12.00 -16.07
C GLU A 167 -10.41 12.34 -15.07
N ARG A 168 -9.87 11.34 -14.33
CA ARG A 168 -8.89 11.57 -13.26
C ARG A 168 -7.79 10.52 -13.23
N VAL A 169 -6.64 10.95 -12.66
CA VAL A 169 -5.54 10.05 -12.30
C VAL A 169 -5.26 10.19 -10.79
N LEU A 170 -5.22 9.05 -10.12
CA LEU A 170 -4.65 8.89 -8.79
C LEU A 170 -3.24 8.34 -8.95
N HIS A 171 -2.27 9.08 -8.43
CA HIS A 171 -0.90 8.62 -8.25
C HIS A 171 -0.59 8.64 -6.76
N HIS A 172 -0.30 7.49 -6.20
CA HIS A 172 0.04 7.39 -4.79
C HIS A 172 1.37 6.64 -4.59
N GLY A 173 2.04 6.96 -3.51
CA GLY A 173 3.32 6.35 -3.17
C GLY A 173 3.61 6.40 -1.68
N THR A 174 4.66 5.70 -1.30
CA THR A 174 5.22 5.65 0.04
C THR A 174 6.43 6.58 0.14
N LEU A 175 6.75 7.06 1.34
CA LEU A 175 8.01 7.67 1.69
C LEU A 175 8.50 7.00 2.96
N LEU A 176 9.55 6.20 2.85
CA LEU A 176 10.18 5.53 3.98
C LEU A 176 10.93 6.58 4.80
N TYR A 177 10.28 7.11 5.85
CA TYR A 177 10.87 8.16 6.68
C TYR A 177 11.73 7.57 7.81
N THR A 178 11.10 6.75 8.67
CA THR A 178 11.72 6.02 9.79
C THR A 178 11.11 4.63 9.96
N SER A 179 10.78 3.96 8.84
CA SER A 179 10.10 2.67 8.83
C SER A 179 10.99 1.54 9.35
N ASP A 180 10.37 0.51 9.95
CA ASP A 180 11.06 -0.72 10.32
C ASP A 180 11.34 -1.59 9.09
N LEU A 181 12.51 -1.41 8.51
CA LEU A 181 12.95 -2.15 7.32
C LEU A 181 13.27 -3.62 7.61
N SER A 182 13.55 -3.98 8.87
CA SER A 182 13.82 -5.37 9.26
C SER A 182 12.53 -6.19 9.22
N LEU A 183 11.43 -5.61 9.66
CA LEU A 183 10.11 -6.23 9.59
C LEU A 183 9.63 -6.39 8.14
N LEU A 184 9.92 -5.41 7.27
CA LEU A 184 9.62 -5.54 5.84
C LEU A 184 10.28 -6.80 5.25
N ASP A 185 11.55 -7.03 5.55
CA ASP A 185 12.27 -8.22 5.06
C ASP A 185 11.67 -9.52 5.62
N GLU A 186 11.32 -9.55 6.91
CA GLU A 186 10.72 -10.73 7.56
C GLU A 186 9.40 -11.15 6.91
N ILE A 187 8.50 -10.19 6.69
CA ILE A 187 7.13 -10.47 6.19
C ILE A 187 7.08 -10.72 4.68
N THR A 188 8.07 -10.25 3.92
CA THR A 188 8.17 -10.46 2.46
C THR A 188 9.09 -11.61 2.10
N THR A 189 9.78 -12.24 3.05
CA THR A 189 10.66 -13.37 2.80
C THR A 189 9.88 -14.58 2.30
N LYS A 190 10.10 -14.92 1.06
CA LYS A 190 9.45 -16.06 0.39
C LYS A 190 10.11 -17.35 0.83
N ASN A 191 9.30 -18.33 1.18
CA ASN A 191 9.79 -19.68 1.39
C ASN A 191 10.22 -20.28 0.03
N LYS A 192 11.50 -20.50 -0.18
CA LYS A 192 12.07 -21.01 -1.46
C LYS A 192 11.57 -22.39 -1.87
N SER A 193 10.96 -23.14 -0.94
CA SER A 193 10.42 -24.48 -1.21
C SER A 193 8.99 -24.46 -1.76
N VAL A 194 8.37 -23.29 -1.92
CA VAL A 194 6.99 -23.16 -2.41
C VAL A 194 7.00 -22.89 -3.92
N HIS A 195 6.27 -23.71 -4.68
CA HIS A 195 6.03 -23.48 -6.09
C HIS A 195 4.62 -22.90 -6.28
N ILE A 196 4.56 -21.57 -6.48
CA ILE A 196 3.32 -20.87 -6.84
C ILE A 196 3.41 -20.43 -8.29
N GLN A 197 2.51 -20.94 -9.14
CA GLN A 197 2.36 -20.48 -10.52
C GLN A 197 1.14 -19.58 -10.60
N SER A 198 1.34 -18.33 -10.98
CA SER A 198 0.30 -17.32 -11.14
C SER A 198 0.61 -16.40 -12.30
N LYS A 199 -0.43 -15.81 -12.90
CA LYS A 199 -0.29 -14.74 -13.89
C LYS A 199 -0.08 -13.36 -13.25
N ALA A 200 -0.10 -13.26 -11.92
CA ALA A 200 0.18 -12.03 -11.20
C ALA A 200 1.64 -11.60 -11.40
N SER A 201 1.86 -10.29 -11.53
CA SER A 201 3.21 -9.74 -11.56
C SER A 201 3.75 -9.64 -10.13
N PRO A 202 4.88 -10.30 -9.82
CA PRO A 202 5.50 -10.23 -8.51
C PRO A 202 6.10 -8.84 -8.25
N SER A 203 6.24 -8.49 -6.97
CA SER A 203 6.96 -7.29 -6.55
C SER A 203 8.45 -7.35 -6.95
N ALA A 204 8.98 -6.23 -7.41
CA ALA A 204 10.40 -6.13 -7.75
C ALA A 204 11.25 -5.97 -6.48
N ILE A 205 12.23 -6.85 -6.31
CA ILE A 205 13.20 -6.76 -5.22
C ILE A 205 14.12 -5.55 -5.47
N CYS A 206 14.28 -4.69 -4.48
CA CYS A 206 15.20 -3.55 -4.53
C CYS A 206 15.75 -3.25 -3.13
N LYS A 207 16.94 -2.63 -3.09
CA LYS A 207 17.49 -2.12 -1.83
C LYS A 207 16.73 -0.86 -1.43
N VAL A 208 16.29 -0.81 -0.20
CA VAL A 208 15.56 0.32 0.40
C VAL A 208 16.42 1.01 1.46
N CYS A 209 16.09 2.25 1.81
CA CYS A 209 16.60 2.96 2.98
C CYS A 209 15.55 3.95 3.48
N ASN A 210 15.70 4.38 4.72
CA ASN A 210 14.91 5.47 5.27
C ASN A 210 15.48 6.84 4.84
N ILE A 211 14.60 7.82 4.69
CA ILE A 211 14.98 9.21 4.47
C ILE A 211 15.84 9.70 5.64
N SER A 212 15.45 9.36 6.88
CA SER A 212 16.15 9.74 8.10
C SER A 212 17.63 9.33 8.12
N GLU A 213 17.95 8.17 7.55
CA GLU A 213 19.32 7.64 7.51
C GLU A 213 20.19 8.30 6.43
N SER A 214 19.55 8.91 5.42
CA SER A 214 20.21 9.39 4.20
C SER A 214 19.98 10.89 3.95
N TRP A 215 19.44 11.62 4.92
CA TRP A 215 19.17 13.06 4.79
C TRP A 215 20.42 13.89 5.08
N GLU A 216 21.23 14.07 4.05
CA GLU A 216 22.49 14.81 4.15
C GLU A 216 22.33 16.35 4.24
N GLY A 217 21.13 16.88 3.97
CA GLY A 217 20.83 18.30 3.98
C GLY A 217 20.57 18.90 5.36
N LEU A 218 20.34 18.08 6.38
CA LEU A 218 20.04 18.55 7.74
C LEU A 218 21.12 19.52 8.24
N GLY A 219 20.69 20.67 8.78
CA GLY A 219 21.57 21.73 9.30
C GLY A 219 22.37 22.51 8.23
N LYS A 220 22.14 22.26 6.92
CA LYS A 220 22.77 23.02 5.83
C LYS A 220 21.89 24.18 5.37
N GLU A 221 22.52 25.16 4.73
CA GLU A 221 21.82 26.30 4.12
C GLU A 221 20.73 25.83 3.16
N GLY A 222 19.53 26.40 3.27
CA GLY A 222 18.36 26.08 2.46
C GLY A 222 17.51 24.90 2.99
N CYS A 223 17.99 24.13 3.97
CA CYS A 223 17.17 23.14 4.66
C CYS A 223 16.42 23.78 5.84
N PRO A 224 15.09 23.61 5.95
CA PRO A 224 14.33 24.20 7.05
C PRO A 224 14.60 23.55 8.41
N PHE A 225 15.33 22.43 8.45
CA PHE A 225 15.58 21.63 9.64
C PHE A 225 17.07 21.54 9.95
N THR A 226 17.42 21.72 11.24
CA THR A 226 18.78 21.54 11.74
C THR A 226 19.04 20.10 12.22
N GLU A 227 17.99 19.41 12.61
CA GLU A 227 17.99 18.01 13.05
C GLU A 227 16.79 17.27 12.44
N LEU A 228 16.73 15.95 12.62
CA LEU A 228 15.61 15.13 12.10
C LEU A 228 14.30 15.54 12.77
N PRO A 229 13.34 16.12 12.03
CA PRO A 229 12.08 16.56 12.61
C PRO A 229 11.16 15.38 12.96
N PRO A 230 10.21 15.57 13.89
CA PRO A 230 9.08 14.65 14.02
C PRO A 230 8.38 14.45 12.67
N ILE A 231 7.83 13.27 12.47
CA ILE A 231 7.23 12.89 11.16
C ILE A 231 6.06 13.81 10.77
N GLU A 232 5.32 14.32 11.75
CA GLU A 232 4.25 15.30 11.54
C GLU A 232 4.79 16.61 10.96
N SER A 233 5.89 17.13 11.52
CA SER A 233 6.55 18.33 11.01
C SER A 233 7.14 18.11 9.62
N PHE A 234 7.66 16.91 9.34
CA PHE A 234 8.08 16.53 7.98
C PHE A 234 6.90 16.54 7.00
N MET A 235 5.74 15.99 7.38
CA MET A 235 4.54 15.99 6.54
C MET A 235 4.05 17.41 6.24
N GLU A 236 4.04 18.30 7.26
CA GLU A 236 3.67 19.70 7.09
C GLU A 236 4.62 20.44 6.13
N ALA A 237 5.94 20.22 6.30
CA ALA A 237 6.94 20.82 5.44
C ALA A 237 6.87 20.29 4.01
N LEU A 238 6.61 19.00 3.83
CA LEU A 238 6.39 18.39 2.50
C LEU A 238 5.14 18.98 1.84
N MET A 239 4.04 19.13 2.58
CA MET A 239 2.81 19.78 2.12
C MET A 239 3.09 21.20 1.62
N ALA A 240 3.79 22.01 2.40
CA ALA A 240 4.17 23.36 2.04
C ALA A 240 5.08 23.38 0.79
N SER A 241 6.05 22.45 0.73
CA SER A 241 6.98 22.33 -0.40
C SER A 241 6.31 21.90 -1.71
N MET A 242 5.19 21.19 -1.62
CA MET A 242 4.36 20.85 -2.78
C MET A 242 3.55 22.05 -3.31
N GLY A 243 3.52 23.17 -2.58
CA GLY A 243 2.68 24.31 -2.91
C GLY A 243 1.17 24.03 -2.80
N ALA A 244 0.80 23.00 -2.10
CA ALA A 244 -0.59 22.67 -1.85
C ALA A 244 -1.16 23.60 -0.77
N LYS A 245 -2.38 24.13 -1.01
CA LYS A 245 -3.08 24.94 -0.02
C LYS A 245 -3.59 24.05 1.10
N PRO A 246 -3.10 24.19 2.34
CA PRO A 246 -3.57 23.37 3.45
C PRO A 246 -5.08 23.55 3.66
N GLU A 247 -5.80 22.46 3.72
CA GLU A 247 -7.24 22.43 4.00
C GLU A 247 -7.53 21.31 5.00
N ALA A 248 -8.33 21.64 6.00
CA ALA A 248 -8.81 20.62 6.92
C ALA A 248 -9.74 19.64 6.18
N LEU A 249 -9.58 18.35 6.40
CA LEU A 249 -10.50 17.34 5.87
C LEU A 249 -11.87 17.49 6.54
N ALA A 250 -12.73 18.30 5.95
CA ALA A 250 -14.10 18.46 6.39
C ALA A 250 -15.01 17.52 5.59
N LEU A 251 -15.38 16.40 6.19
CA LEU A 251 -16.42 15.50 5.66
C LEU A 251 -17.73 15.76 6.37
N THR A 252 -18.80 15.90 5.62
CA THR A 252 -20.16 15.87 6.16
C THR A 252 -20.46 14.49 6.77
N GLU A 253 -21.48 14.39 7.62
CA GLU A 253 -21.87 13.09 8.19
C GLU A 253 -22.27 12.06 7.12
N ALA A 254 -22.87 12.49 6.02
CA ALA A 254 -23.19 11.63 4.89
C ALA A 254 -21.91 11.10 4.18
N GLU A 255 -20.92 11.96 3.99
CA GLU A 255 -19.63 11.57 3.40
C GLU A 255 -18.85 10.62 4.32
N LYS A 256 -18.83 10.87 5.63
CA LYS A 256 -18.24 9.96 6.62
C LYS A 256 -18.90 8.58 6.56
N ALA A 257 -20.25 8.55 6.58
CA ALA A 257 -21.00 7.31 6.48
C ALA A 257 -20.69 6.54 5.18
N GLU A 258 -20.49 7.24 4.06
CA GLU A 258 -20.13 6.61 2.79
C GLU A 258 -18.69 6.05 2.81
N VAL A 259 -17.72 6.78 3.38
CA VAL A 259 -16.33 6.28 3.57
C VAL A 259 -16.35 5.03 4.46
N GLU A 260 -17.09 5.04 5.57
CA GLU A 260 -17.24 3.89 6.46
C GLU A 260 -17.92 2.71 5.76
N ARG A 261 -18.92 2.98 4.91
CA ARG A 261 -19.56 1.94 4.09
C ARG A 261 -18.55 1.30 3.14
N ILE A 262 -17.77 2.09 2.40
CA ILE A 262 -16.71 1.59 1.50
C ILE A 262 -15.68 0.80 2.29
N CYS A 263 -15.26 1.30 3.45
CA CYS A 263 -14.33 0.62 4.34
C CYS A 263 -14.84 -0.77 4.73
N ARG A 264 -16.07 -0.85 5.28
CA ARG A 264 -16.68 -2.10 5.74
C ARG A 264 -16.99 -3.07 4.61
N GLU A 265 -17.67 -2.59 3.53
CA GLU A 265 -18.22 -3.46 2.49
C GLU A 265 -17.21 -3.86 1.43
N LYS A 266 -16.13 -3.10 1.29
CA LYS A 266 -15.06 -3.40 0.33
C LYS A 266 -13.76 -3.76 1.03
N TYR A 267 -13.11 -2.84 1.71
CA TYR A 267 -11.74 -3.03 2.17
C TYR A 267 -11.61 -4.07 3.28
N HIS A 268 -12.62 -4.22 4.14
CA HIS A 268 -12.68 -5.32 5.12
C HIS A 268 -13.23 -6.63 4.54
N SER A 269 -13.80 -6.61 3.32
CA SER A 269 -14.40 -7.83 2.78
C SER A 269 -13.33 -8.82 2.31
N TRP A 270 -13.60 -10.11 2.55
CA TRP A 270 -12.80 -11.20 2.02
C TRP A 270 -12.81 -11.20 0.47
N GLU A 271 -13.97 -10.90 -0.12
CA GLU A 271 -14.18 -10.86 -1.57
C GLU A 271 -13.22 -9.88 -2.25
N TRP A 272 -12.97 -8.74 -1.64
CA TRP A 272 -12.03 -7.76 -2.17
C TRP A 272 -10.58 -8.16 -1.94
N THR A 273 -10.24 -8.54 -0.71
CA THR A 273 -8.84 -8.77 -0.33
C THR A 273 -8.32 -10.09 -0.89
N TYR A 274 -9.02 -11.20 -0.66
CA TYR A 274 -8.60 -12.54 -1.09
C TYR A 274 -9.31 -13.01 -2.35
N GLY A 275 -10.61 -12.75 -2.48
CA GLY A 275 -11.43 -13.16 -3.63
C GLY A 275 -10.97 -12.58 -4.97
N LYS A 276 -10.33 -11.40 -4.96
CA LYS A 276 -9.72 -10.76 -6.13
C LYS A 276 -8.34 -11.31 -6.50
N THR A 277 -7.78 -12.21 -5.69
CA THR A 277 -6.48 -12.83 -6.02
C THR A 277 -6.55 -13.54 -7.38
N PRO A 278 -5.64 -13.25 -8.32
CA PRO A 278 -5.57 -13.94 -9.58
C PRO A 278 -5.46 -15.46 -9.39
N HIS A 279 -5.99 -16.23 -10.35
CA HIS A 279 -5.84 -17.68 -10.34
C HIS A 279 -4.39 -18.10 -10.15
N PHE A 280 -4.16 -19.05 -9.25
CA PHE A 280 -2.86 -19.65 -9.03
C PHE A 280 -2.96 -21.13 -8.67
N SER A 281 -1.88 -21.86 -8.92
CA SER A 281 -1.64 -23.18 -8.36
C SER A 281 -0.56 -23.10 -7.29
N PHE A 282 -0.73 -23.90 -6.27
CA PHE A 282 0.20 -24.06 -5.15
C PHE A 282 0.66 -25.50 -5.10
N GLU A 283 1.96 -25.68 -4.87
CA GLU A 283 2.55 -26.97 -4.60
C GLU A 283 3.72 -26.83 -3.62
N LYS A 284 3.72 -27.64 -2.59
CA LYS A 284 4.79 -27.70 -1.61
C LYS A 284 4.99 -29.09 -1.05
N GLU A 285 6.24 -29.49 -0.91
CA GLU A 285 6.66 -30.72 -0.28
C GLU A 285 7.43 -30.41 1.00
N GLY A 286 7.25 -31.21 2.02
CA GLY A 286 7.99 -31.12 3.27
C GLY A 286 8.02 -32.42 4.04
N ILE A 287 8.63 -32.38 5.22
CA ILE A 287 8.72 -33.54 6.13
C ILE A 287 7.80 -33.29 7.31
N PHE A 288 6.98 -34.26 7.61
CA PHE A 288 6.11 -34.30 8.77
C PHE A 288 6.28 -35.65 9.48
N GLN A 289 6.67 -35.65 10.74
CA GLN A 289 6.94 -36.84 11.55
C GLN A 289 7.89 -37.86 10.86
N GLY A 290 8.91 -37.36 10.13
CA GLY A 290 9.89 -38.19 9.44
C GLY A 290 9.48 -38.65 8.03
N GLU A 291 8.22 -38.44 7.64
CA GLU A 291 7.67 -38.85 6.35
C GLU A 291 7.44 -37.63 5.43
N LYS A 292 7.48 -37.89 4.13
CA LYS A 292 7.19 -36.87 3.13
C LYS A 292 5.70 -36.58 3.06
N ILE A 293 5.36 -35.30 3.09
CA ILE A 293 4.01 -34.83 2.78
C ILE A 293 4.11 -33.81 1.62
N ARG A 294 3.15 -33.90 0.69
CA ARG A 294 3.03 -32.98 -0.42
C ARG A 294 1.59 -32.45 -0.50
N PHE A 295 1.45 -31.14 -0.53
CA PHE A 295 0.21 -30.44 -0.78
C PHE A 295 0.18 -29.87 -2.19
N SER A 296 -0.95 -29.99 -2.88
CA SER A 296 -1.20 -29.31 -4.15
C SER A 296 -2.66 -28.88 -4.21
N TYR A 297 -2.89 -27.64 -4.65
CA TYR A 297 -4.24 -27.11 -4.89
C TYR A 297 -4.20 -25.94 -5.88
N GLN A 298 -5.38 -25.59 -6.39
CA GLN A 298 -5.59 -24.40 -7.17
C GLN A 298 -6.50 -23.42 -6.41
N VAL A 299 -6.32 -22.14 -6.66
CA VAL A 299 -7.23 -21.10 -6.17
C VAL A 299 -7.79 -20.33 -7.34
N ARG A 300 -9.12 -20.36 -7.51
CA ARG A 300 -9.84 -19.59 -8.52
C ARG A 300 -10.93 -18.76 -7.87
N LYS A 301 -10.97 -17.48 -8.23
CA LYS A 301 -11.90 -16.53 -7.61
C LYS A 301 -11.89 -16.60 -6.07
N GLY A 302 -10.68 -16.74 -5.53
CA GLY A 302 -10.44 -16.88 -4.09
C GLY A 302 -10.89 -18.21 -3.46
N ARG A 303 -11.36 -19.20 -4.22
CA ARG A 303 -11.79 -20.51 -3.69
C ARG A 303 -10.80 -21.60 -4.05
N ILE A 304 -10.64 -22.53 -3.12
CA ILE A 304 -9.75 -23.69 -3.29
C ILE A 304 -10.41 -24.70 -4.21
N GLU A 305 -9.68 -25.12 -5.23
CA GLU A 305 -10.06 -26.17 -6.18
C GLU A 305 -8.94 -27.21 -6.28
N ASP A 306 -9.27 -28.43 -6.69
CA ASP A 306 -8.34 -29.53 -6.95
C ASP A 306 -7.37 -29.80 -5.80
N PHE A 307 -7.86 -29.74 -4.56
CA PHE A 307 -7.03 -29.99 -3.38
C PHE A 307 -6.61 -31.45 -3.31
N THR A 308 -5.29 -31.69 -3.23
CA THR A 308 -4.69 -32.99 -3.07
C THR A 308 -3.66 -33.01 -1.94
N ILE A 309 -3.54 -34.14 -1.28
CA ILE A 309 -2.50 -34.40 -0.29
C ILE A 309 -1.90 -35.78 -0.54
N GLN A 310 -0.59 -35.86 -0.60
CA GLN A 310 0.14 -37.12 -0.53
C GLN A 310 0.72 -37.26 0.87
N SER A 311 0.20 -38.18 1.67
CA SER A 311 0.54 -38.34 3.07
C SER A 311 0.25 -39.78 3.53
N PRO A 312 1.10 -40.39 4.34
CA PRO A 312 0.78 -41.67 4.99
C PRO A 312 -0.19 -41.52 6.16
N TYR A 313 -0.46 -40.29 6.60
CA TYR A 313 -1.28 -40.00 7.80
C TYR A 313 -2.71 -39.63 7.50
N PHE A 314 -2.98 -39.15 6.28
CA PHE A 314 -4.29 -38.59 5.91
C PHE A 314 -4.79 -39.20 4.60
N SER A 315 -6.07 -39.53 4.57
CA SER A 315 -6.76 -39.87 3.34
C SER A 315 -6.90 -38.63 2.44
N GLU A 316 -6.53 -38.75 1.18
CA GLU A 316 -6.69 -37.69 0.21
C GLU A 316 -8.15 -37.25 0.07
N GLU A 317 -9.07 -38.22 0.02
CA GLU A 317 -10.52 -37.98 -0.12
C GLU A 317 -11.06 -37.16 1.07
N GLU A 318 -10.68 -37.58 2.31
CA GLU A 318 -11.09 -36.86 3.52
C GLU A 318 -10.61 -35.43 3.56
N VAL A 319 -9.31 -35.20 3.29
CA VAL A 319 -8.73 -33.85 3.33
C VAL A 319 -9.26 -33.01 2.18
N ARG A 320 -9.42 -33.57 0.99
CA ARG A 320 -10.04 -32.86 -0.15
C ARG A 320 -11.44 -32.36 0.23
N ALA A 321 -12.27 -33.17 0.86
CA ALA A 321 -13.62 -32.78 1.26
C ALA A 321 -13.67 -31.58 2.23
N LEU A 322 -12.62 -31.39 3.04
CA LEU A 322 -12.52 -30.26 3.97
C LEU A 322 -12.21 -28.92 3.27
N PHE A 323 -11.47 -28.94 2.17
CA PHE A 323 -10.96 -27.74 1.53
C PHE A 323 -11.63 -27.40 0.18
N GLN A 324 -12.16 -28.40 -0.54
CA GLN A 324 -12.72 -28.20 -1.88
C GLN A 324 -13.87 -27.18 -1.89
N GLY A 325 -13.76 -26.13 -2.71
CA GLY A 325 -14.76 -25.07 -2.85
C GLY A 325 -14.76 -24.04 -1.72
N GLN A 326 -13.94 -24.22 -0.68
CA GLN A 326 -13.87 -23.31 0.46
C GLN A 326 -13.15 -22.00 0.09
N PRO A 327 -13.48 -20.86 0.75
CA PRO A 327 -12.74 -19.62 0.60
C PRO A 327 -11.28 -19.80 1.05
N PHE A 328 -10.32 -19.37 0.19
CA PHE A 328 -8.91 -19.40 0.55
C PHE A 328 -8.62 -18.34 1.62
N SER A 329 -8.25 -18.75 2.82
CA SER A 329 -7.80 -17.87 3.89
C SER A 329 -6.94 -18.64 4.90
N LEU A 330 -6.11 -17.93 5.66
CA LEU A 330 -5.31 -18.55 6.72
C LEU A 330 -6.20 -19.19 7.79
N GLU A 331 -7.30 -18.54 8.15
CA GLU A 331 -8.27 -18.99 9.15
C GLU A 331 -8.88 -20.36 8.77
N LEU A 332 -9.19 -20.56 7.49
CA LEU A 332 -9.67 -21.85 7.00
C LEU A 332 -8.65 -22.96 7.25
N PHE A 333 -7.39 -22.71 6.87
CA PHE A 333 -6.33 -23.70 7.06
C PHE A 333 -6.11 -24.01 8.54
N GLU A 334 -6.15 -23.02 9.40
CA GLU A 334 -6.04 -23.19 10.85
C GLU A 334 -7.19 -24.03 11.43
N GLU A 335 -8.43 -23.73 11.05
CA GLU A 335 -9.62 -24.47 11.49
C GLU A 335 -9.51 -25.94 11.07
N LYS A 336 -9.32 -26.19 9.78
CA LYS A 336 -9.32 -27.56 9.24
C LYS A 336 -8.12 -28.38 9.72
N PHE A 337 -6.94 -27.76 9.82
CA PHE A 337 -5.79 -28.48 10.37
C PHE A 337 -5.82 -28.63 11.89
N SER A 338 -6.58 -27.82 12.65
CA SER A 338 -6.84 -28.09 14.05
C SER A 338 -7.59 -29.40 14.23
N ASP A 339 -8.67 -29.60 13.48
CA ASP A 339 -9.48 -30.81 13.52
C ASP A 339 -8.65 -32.06 13.16
N LEU A 340 -7.81 -31.96 12.14
CA LEU A 340 -6.93 -33.05 11.70
C LEU A 340 -5.81 -33.33 12.72
N ALA A 341 -5.23 -32.31 13.33
CA ALA A 341 -4.18 -32.46 14.32
C ALA A 341 -4.68 -33.12 15.62
N GLU A 342 -5.86 -32.75 16.06
CA GLU A 342 -6.51 -33.39 17.25
C GLU A 342 -6.74 -34.87 17.06
N ARG A 343 -7.11 -35.28 15.84
CA ARG A 343 -7.31 -36.73 15.53
C ARG A 343 -5.98 -37.50 15.51
N LEU A 344 -4.89 -36.87 15.04
CA LEU A 344 -3.60 -37.55 14.94
C LEU A 344 -2.87 -37.64 16.26
N LYS A 345 -2.75 -36.54 16.98
CA LYS A 345 -2.02 -36.43 18.24
C LYS A 345 -2.66 -35.37 19.13
N PRO A 346 -3.64 -35.75 19.95
CA PRO A 346 -4.32 -34.78 20.84
C PRO A 346 -3.37 -34.03 21.78
N GLN A 347 -2.28 -34.67 22.22
CA GLN A 347 -1.32 -34.11 23.16
C GLN A 347 -0.40 -33.05 22.52
N ASP A 348 -0.12 -33.18 21.23
CA ASP A 348 0.79 -32.28 20.44
C ASP A 348 0.03 -31.55 19.33
N SER A 349 -1.27 -31.43 19.43
CA SER A 349 -2.15 -30.94 18.36
C SER A 349 -1.75 -29.53 17.87
N LYS A 350 -1.31 -28.66 18.77
CA LYS A 350 -0.84 -27.32 18.42
C LYS A 350 0.39 -27.35 17.52
N GLU A 351 1.39 -28.13 17.87
CA GLU A 351 2.63 -28.24 17.07
C GLU A 351 2.35 -28.89 15.72
N VAL A 352 1.54 -29.96 15.69
CA VAL A 352 1.10 -30.62 14.46
C VAL A 352 0.38 -29.65 13.54
N ARG A 353 -0.56 -28.87 14.07
CA ARG A 353 -1.29 -27.85 13.31
C ARG A 353 -0.34 -26.80 12.69
N GLU A 354 0.59 -26.27 13.48
CA GLU A 354 1.54 -25.24 12.99
C GLU A 354 2.42 -25.78 11.85
N VAL A 355 2.87 -27.02 11.94
CA VAL A 355 3.64 -27.67 10.87
C VAL A 355 2.79 -27.85 9.61
N LEU A 356 1.54 -28.35 9.74
CA LEU A 356 0.64 -28.56 8.60
C LEU A 356 0.30 -27.23 7.91
N ILE A 357 0.01 -26.18 8.68
CA ILE A 357 -0.22 -24.83 8.14
C ILE A 357 1.02 -24.34 7.40
N GLY A 358 2.20 -24.46 8.02
CA GLY A 358 3.46 -24.06 7.41
C GLY A 358 3.82 -24.85 6.15
N LEU A 359 3.27 -26.05 5.95
CA LEU A 359 3.44 -26.86 4.73
C LEU A 359 2.37 -26.55 3.66
N ALA A 360 1.21 -26.02 4.03
CA ALA A 360 0.09 -25.78 3.13
C ALA A 360 -0.05 -24.33 2.68
N LEU A 361 0.72 -23.42 3.25
CA LEU A 361 0.80 -22.00 2.94
C LEU A 361 2.25 -21.55 2.76
#